data_4943790d0e6a78229be772df873d1289
#
_entry.id   4943790d0e6a78229be772df873d1289
#
_cell.length_a   1.000
_cell.length_b   1.000
_cell.length_c   1.000
_cell.angle_alpha   90.00
_cell.angle_beta   90.00
_cell.angle_gamma   90.00
#
_symmetry.space_group_name_H-M   'P 1'
#
loop_
_entity.id
_entity.type
_entity.pdbx_description
1 polymer ?
#
loop_
_entity_poly.entity_id
_entity_poly.type
_entity_poly.pdbx_seq_one_letter_code
_entity_poly.pdbx_strand_id
1 'polypeptide(L)'
;MPNVEADDIELARLFQDMPGTIPLYRAFETCLLDQHPDAGLRVQKTQVTFTCPRVFACASLLRARRKAELPDPYLTITLGLGHRLDSPRVDQASEPYPGRWTHHLVIGSIDEIDNELMTWVDEAYRFARDK
;
A
#
# COMPACT_ATOMS: atom_id res chain seq x y z
N MET A 1 13.14 -15.84 -11.10
CA MET A 1 13.79 -14.60 -10.64
C MET A 1 13.33 -14.25 -9.24
N PRO A 2 14.24 -13.93 -8.36
CA PRO A 2 13.83 -13.45 -7.06
C PRO A 2 13.11 -12.11 -7.21
N ASN A 3 12.26 -11.80 -6.25
CA ASN A 3 11.56 -10.54 -6.22
C ASN A 3 12.56 -9.40 -6.04
N VAL A 4 12.28 -8.28 -6.69
CA VAL A 4 13.09 -7.08 -6.52
C VAL A 4 12.51 -6.30 -5.34
N GLU A 5 13.24 -6.30 -4.23
CA GLU A 5 12.86 -5.52 -3.05
C GLU A 5 13.27 -4.07 -3.24
N ALA A 6 12.60 -3.19 -2.50
CA ALA A 6 12.97 -1.78 -2.51
C ALA A 6 14.38 -1.59 -1.94
N ASP A 7 15.14 -0.70 -2.56
CA ASP A 7 16.49 -0.37 -2.13
C ASP A 7 16.48 0.34 -0.76
N ASP A 8 17.39 -0.07 0.13
CA ASP A 8 17.45 0.48 1.48
C ASP A 8 17.71 1.99 1.49
N ILE A 9 18.56 2.48 0.59
CA ILE A 9 18.89 3.91 0.52
C ILE A 9 17.67 4.69 0.05
N GLU A 10 16.94 4.18 -0.93
CA GLU A 10 15.72 4.82 -1.42
C GLU A 10 14.64 4.86 -0.36
N LEU A 11 14.49 3.77 0.40
CA LEU A 11 13.51 3.73 1.51
C LEU A 11 13.90 4.71 2.62
N ALA A 12 15.18 4.81 2.92
CA ALA A 12 15.64 5.76 3.94
C ALA A 12 15.30 7.20 3.55
N ARG A 13 15.38 7.53 2.27
CA ARG A 13 14.99 8.85 1.77
C ARG A 13 13.49 9.06 1.83
N LEU A 14 12.73 8.07 1.38
CA LEU A 14 11.27 8.15 1.35
C LEU A 14 10.69 8.34 2.76
N PHE A 15 11.21 7.58 3.73
CA PHE A 15 10.70 7.57 5.09
C PHE A 15 11.58 8.39 6.06
N GLN A 16 12.36 9.36 5.53
CA GLN A 16 13.30 10.12 6.36
C GLN A 16 12.60 10.87 7.50
N ASP A 17 11.35 11.27 7.32
CA ASP A 17 10.60 11.98 8.36
C ASP A 17 10.01 11.03 9.41
N MET A 18 10.00 9.73 9.13
CA MET A 18 9.50 8.72 10.06
C MET A 18 10.19 7.38 9.78
N PRO A 19 11.49 7.27 10.13
CA PRO A 19 12.25 6.04 9.81
C PRO A 19 11.71 4.78 10.49
N GLY A 20 10.97 4.94 11.59
CA GLY A 20 10.32 3.81 12.26
C GLY A 20 9.28 3.09 11.41
N THR A 21 8.84 3.72 10.31
CA THR A 21 7.90 3.10 9.37
C THR A 21 8.56 2.03 8.50
N ILE A 22 9.89 2.07 8.35
CA ILE A 22 10.58 1.13 7.44
C ILE A 22 10.31 -0.34 7.80
N PRO A 23 10.42 -0.78 9.07
CA PRO A 23 10.10 -2.18 9.40
C PRO A 23 8.65 -2.54 9.07
N LEU A 24 7.72 -1.61 9.29
CA LEU A 24 6.32 -1.81 8.95
C LEU A 24 6.13 -1.95 7.43
N TYR A 25 6.79 -1.08 6.66
CA TYR A 25 6.79 -1.16 5.21
C TYR A 25 7.37 -2.50 4.73
N ARG A 26 8.52 -2.92 5.29
CA ARG A 26 9.17 -4.17 4.88
C ARG A 26 8.27 -5.38 5.12
N ALA A 27 7.51 -5.38 6.22
CA ALA A 27 6.55 -6.45 6.48
C ALA A 27 5.47 -6.49 5.42
N PHE A 28 4.95 -5.32 5.02
CA PHE A 28 3.94 -5.23 3.96
C PHE A 28 4.51 -5.69 2.61
N GLU A 29 5.72 -5.23 2.26
CA GLU A 29 6.40 -5.61 1.02
C GLU A 29 6.58 -7.13 0.94
N THR A 30 7.03 -7.75 2.02
CA THR A 30 7.24 -9.20 2.08
C THR A 30 5.92 -9.94 1.84
N CYS A 31 4.86 -9.54 2.52
CA CYS A 31 3.55 -10.18 2.36
C CYS A 31 3.03 -10.03 0.93
N LEU A 32 3.17 -8.84 0.35
CA LEU A 32 2.67 -8.58 -1.01
C LEU A 32 3.46 -9.37 -2.05
N LEU A 33 4.79 -9.37 -1.94
CA LEU A 33 5.63 -10.07 -2.91
C LEU A 33 5.53 -11.59 -2.77
N ASP A 34 5.30 -12.11 -1.55
CA ASP A 34 5.04 -13.54 -1.35
C ASP A 34 3.72 -13.94 -2.00
N GLN A 35 2.70 -13.09 -1.89
CA GLN A 35 1.38 -13.35 -2.47
C GLN A 35 1.39 -13.18 -3.98
N HIS A 36 2.14 -12.20 -4.48
CA HIS A 36 2.22 -11.88 -5.90
C HIS A 36 3.68 -11.73 -6.34
N PRO A 37 4.38 -12.87 -6.55
CA PRO A 37 5.80 -12.84 -6.90
C PRO A 37 6.13 -12.14 -8.21
N ASP A 38 5.13 -11.98 -9.09
CA ASP A 38 5.30 -11.33 -10.38
C ASP A 38 5.08 -9.81 -10.31
N ALA A 39 4.77 -9.27 -9.14
CA ALA A 39 4.56 -7.83 -8.99
C ALA A 39 5.88 -7.08 -9.12
N GLY A 40 5.83 -5.97 -9.86
CA GLY A 40 6.94 -5.03 -9.94
C GLY A 40 6.81 -3.99 -8.83
N LEU A 41 7.93 -3.33 -8.54
CA LEU A 41 8.01 -2.37 -7.46
C LEU A 41 8.89 -1.21 -7.89
N ARG A 42 8.47 0.01 -7.56
CA ARG A 42 9.25 1.22 -7.82
C ARG A 42 9.16 2.16 -6.64
N VAL A 43 10.31 2.57 -6.12
CA VAL A 43 10.36 3.60 -5.08
C VAL A 43 10.37 4.96 -5.77
N GLN A 44 9.37 5.76 -5.47
CA GLN A 44 9.23 7.12 -6.00
C GLN A 44 9.48 8.12 -4.88
N LYS A 45 9.45 9.40 -5.20
CA LYS A 45 9.77 10.45 -4.25
C LYS A 45 8.88 10.43 -2.99
N THR A 46 7.59 10.11 -3.17
CA THR A 46 6.61 10.17 -2.08
C THR A 46 5.92 8.85 -1.78
N GLN A 47 6.24 7.80 -2.51
CA GLN A 47 5.57 6.50 -2.32
C GLN A 47 6.34 5.36 -2.95
N VAL A 48 6.03 4.14 -2.51
CA VAL A 48 6.42 2.92 -3.22
C VAL A 48 5.20 2.48 -4.02
N THR A 49 5.39 2.20 -5.30
CA THR A 49 4.32 1.79 -6.21
C THR A 49 4.51 0.33 -6.61
N PHE A 50 3.44 -0.46 -6.52
CA PHE A 50 3.42 -1.87 -6.93
C PHE A 50 2.58 -2.02 -8.19
N THR A 51 3.12 -2.72 -9.20
CA THR A 51 2.48 -2.86 -10.51
C THR A 51 2.43 -4.31 -10.98
N CYS A 52 1.40 -4.66 -11.78
CA CYS A 52 1.34 -5.94 -12.48
C CYS A 52 0.18 -5.96 -13.48
N PRO A 53 0.36 -5.50 -14.73
CA PRO A 53 1.34 -4.53 -15.21
C PRO A 53 1.02 -3.08 -14.80
N ARG A 54 -0.20 -2.84 -14.36
CA ARG A 54 -0.66 -1.51 -13.92
C ARG A 54 -0.51 -1.37 -12.42
N VAL A 55 -0.52 -0.14 -11.94
CA VAL A 55 -0.48 0.14 -10.52
C VAL A 55 -1.71 -0.46 -9.83
N PHE A 56 -1.49 -1.26 -8.80
CA PHE A 56 -2.58 -1.82 -8.01
C PHE A 56 -2.48 -1.45 -6.52
N ALA A 57 -1.29 -1.10 -6.04
CA ALA A 57 -1.10 -0.73 -4.64
C ALA A 57 0.03 0.27 -4.51
N CYS A 58 -0.04 1.10 -3.47
CA CYS A 58 1.01 2.02 -3.09
C CYS A 58 1.18 2.00 -1.59
N ALA A 59 2.38 2.35 -1.12
CA ALA A 59 2.67 2.51 0.30
C ALA A 59 3.38 3.84 0.49
N SER A 60 2.94 4.63 1.48
CA SER A 60 3.43 6.00 1.66
C SER A 60 3.19 6.51 3.07
N LEU A 61 3.60 7.75 3.30
CA LEU A 61 3.27 8.51 4.52
C LEU A 61 2.12 9.49 4.28
N LEU A 62 1.28 9.23 3.28
CA LEU A 62 0.11 10.07 3.02
C LEU A 62 -0.76 10.17 4.28
N ARG A 63 -1.19 11.38 4.63
CA ARG A 63 -2.05 11.59 5.79
C ARG A 63 -3.50 11.38 5.42
N ALA A 64 -3.98 10.14 5.58
CA ALA A 64 -5.38 9.80 5.32
C ALA A 64 -6.27 10.01 6.53
N ARG A 65 -5.67 10.35 7.69
CA ARG A 65 -6.36 10.74 8.92
C ARG A 65 -5.80 12.07 9.39
N ARG A 66 -6.49 12.72 10.33
CA ARG A 66 -5.94 13.90 10.99
C ARG A 66 -4.63 13.51 11.70
N LYS A 67 -3.68 14.45 11.74
CA LYS A 67 -2.36 14.20 12.32
C LYS A 67 -2.45 13.62 13.74
N ALA A 68 -3.36 14.12 14.55
CA ALA A 68 -3.54 13.66 15.93
C ALA A 68 -4.04 12.23 16.02
N GLU A 69 -4.60 11.69 14.96
CA GLU A 69 -5.16 10.34 14.91
C GLU A 69 -4.24 9.33 14.24
N LEU A 70 -3.08 9.78 13.74
CA LEU A 70 -2.11 8.90 13.07
C LEU A 70 -1.30 8.14 14.12
N PRO A 71 -1.13 6.83 13.97
CA PRO A 71 -0.20 6.06 14.80
C PRO A 71 1.24 6.54 14.58
N ASP A 72 2.14 6.18 15.47
CA ASP A 72 3.56 6.47 15.33
C ASP A 72 4.34 5.19 15.63
N PRO A 73 4.92 4.52 14.62
CA PRO A 73 4.91 4.88 13.21
C PRO A 73 3.58 4.54 12.52
N TYR A 74 3.40 5.04 11.30
CA TYR A 74 2.26 4.64 10.49
C TYR A 74 2.69 4.41 9.04
N LEU A 75 1.85 3.69 8.31
CA LEU A 75 2.01 3.47 6.87
C LEU A 75 0.64 3.56 6.24
N THR A 76 0.52 4.29 5.14
CA THR A 76 -0.74 4.39 4.40
C THR A 76 -0.66 3.49 3.18
N ILE A 77 -1.60 2.55 3.09
CA ILE A 77 -1.75 1.65 1.95
C ILE A 77 -2.82 2.21 1.04
N THR A 78 -2.50 2.34 -0.24
CA THR A 78 -3.43 2.82 -1.26
C THR A 78 -3.76 1.69 -2.21
N LEU A 79 -5.04 1.42 -2.44
CA LEU A 79 -5.51 0.31 -3.30
C LEU A 79 -6.51 0.81 -4.32
N GLY A 80 -6.40 0.30 -5.56
CA GLY A 80 -7.36 0.59 -6.62
C GLY A 80 -8.27 -0.60 -6.88
N LEU A 81 -9.58 -0.38 -6.78
CA LEU A 81 -10.59 -1.42 -6.98
C LEU A 81 -11.69 -0.93 -7.91
N GLY A 82 -12.49 -1.88 -8.43
CA GLY A 82 -13.62 -1.56 -9.28
C GLY A 82 -14.88 -1.17 -8.52
N HIS A 83 -14.85 -1.22 -7.19
CA HIS A 83 -15.98 -0.90 -6.33
C HIS A 83 -15.47 -0.31 -5.01
N ARG A 84 -16.35 0.34 -4.28
CA ARG A 84 -16.01 0.89 -2.98
C ARG A 84 -16.04 -0.20 -1.92
N LEU A 85 -14.98 -0.28 -1.10
CA LEU A 85 -14.96 -1.15 0.07
C LEU A 85 -15.79 -0.52 1.18
N ASP A 86 -16.68 -1.31 1.76
CA ASP A 86 -17.52 -0.88 2.87
C ASP A 86 -16.93 -1.44 4.16
N SER A 87 -15.96 -0.73 4.71
CA SER A 87 -15.27 -1.15 5.93
C SER A 87 -14.80 0.06 6.72
N PRO A 88 -14.90 0.02 8.05
CA PRO A 88 -14.38 1.10 8.91
C PRO A 88 -12.87 1.23 8.84
N ARG A 89 -12.16 0.24 8.31
CA ARG A 89 -10.71 0.31 8.13
C ARG A 89 -10.30 1.23 7.00
N VAL A 90 -11.22 1.53 6.07
CA VAL A 90 -10.93 2.44 4.96
C VAL A 90 -11.08 3.87 5.48
N ASP A 91 -9.96 4.61 5.50
CA ASP A 91 -9.93 5.98 5.99
C ASP A 91 -10.46 6.98 4.97
N GLN A 92 -10.16 6.75 3.70
CA GLN A 92 -10.65 7.58 2.60
C GLN A 92 -10.92 6.70 1.39
N ALA A 93 -12.00 7.02 0.67
CA ALA A 93 -12.32 6.35 -0.59
C ALA A 93 -12.85 7.40 -1.56
N SER A 94 -12.39 7.35 -2.80
CA SER A 94 -12.85 8.26 -3.84
C SER A 94 -12.92 7.55 -5.18
N GLU A 95 -13.79 8.03 -6.06
CA GLU A 95 -13.94 7.49 -7.39
C GLU A 95 -13.44 8.53 -8.40
N PRO A 96 -12.12 8.51 -8.74
CA PRO A 96 -11.55 9.52 -9.65
C PRO A 96 -12.16 9.46 -11.05
N TYR A 97 -12.66 8.30 -11.47
CA TYR A 97 -13.45 8.15 -12.70
C TYR A 97 -14.33 6.91 -12.57
N PRO A 98 -15.40 6.81 -13.36
CA PRO A 98 -16.37 5.71 -13.22
C PRO A 98 -15.72 4.33 -13.26
N GLY A 99 -16.07 3.51 -12.26
CA GLY A 99 -15.58 2.15 -12.18
C GLY A 99 -14.21 1.97 -11.60
N ARG A 100 -13.59 3.05 -11.11
CA ARG A 100 -12.31 2.94 -10.41
C ARG A 100 -12.37 3.67 -9.08
N TRP A 101 -12.18 2.91 -8.01
CA TRP A 101 -12.19 3.45 -6.64
C TRP A 101 -10.79 3.38 -6.04
N THR A 102 -10.35 4.49 -5.49
CA THR A 102 -9.08 4.59 -4.79
C THR A 102 -9.34 4.61 -3.28
N HIS A 103 -8.68 3.73 -2.56
CA HIS A 103 -8.85 3.59 -1.11
C HIS A 103 -7.55 3.87 -0.40
N HIS A 104 -7.62 4.58 0.72
CA HIS A 104 -6.47 4.82 1.59
C HIS A 104 -6.76 4.23 2.96
N LEU A 105 -5.85 3.38 3.45
CA LEU A 105 -5.94 2.75 4.76
C LEU A 105 -4.66 3.04 5.52
N VAL A 106 -4.79 3.50 6.77
CA VAL A 106 -3.63 3.74 7.63
C VAL A 106 -3.45 2.53 8.54
N ILE A 107 -2.22 2.01 8.61
CA ILE A 107 -1.87 0.96 9.56
C ILE A 107 -0.74 1.45 10.44
N GLY A 108 -0.71 0.98 11.69
CA GLY A 108 0.29 1.38 12.67
C GLY A 108 1.09 0.22 13.25
N SER A 109 0.76 -1.01 12.88
CA SER A 109 1.46 -2.18 13.40
C SER A 109 1.45 -3.31 12.37
N ILE A 110 2.41 -4.22 12.51
CA ILE A 110 2.52 -5.40 11.64
C ILE A 110 1.28 -6.28 11.74
N ASP A 111 0.65 -6.32 12.91
CA ASP A 111 -0.57 -7.12 13.13
C ASP A 111 -1.73 -6.68 12.24
N GLU A 112 -1.71 -5.45 11.76
CA GLU A 112 -2.74 -4.95 10.85
C GLU A 112 -2.53 -5.38 9.40
N ILE A 113 -1.37 -5.98 9.10
CA ILE A 113 -1.13 -6.63 7.81
C ILE A 113 -1.68 -8.04 7.92
N ASP A 114 -2.99 -8.14 7.90
CA ASP A 114 -3.73 -9.36 8.16
C ASP A 114 -4.38 -9.92 6.88
N ASN A 115 -5.09 -11.03 7.03
CA ASN A 115 -5.73 -11.69 5.90
C ASN A 115 -6.75 -10.79 5.20
N GLU A 116 -7.47 -9.96 5.94
CA GLU A 116 -8.43 -9.04 5.35
C GLU A 116 -7.74 -8.04 4.44
N LEU A 117 -6.68 -7.38 4.93
CA LEU A 117 -5.92 -6.43 4.13
C LEU A 117 -5.33 -7.10 2.90
N MET A 118 -4.72 -8.28 3.07
CA MET A 118 -4.09 -8.98 1.96
C MET A 118 -5.10 -9.52 0.96
N THR A 119 -6.34 -9.79 1.38
CA THR A 119 -7.43 -10.12 0.47
C THR A 119 -7.77 -8.92 -0.42
N TRP A 120 -7.82 -7.73 0.16
CA TRP A 120 -8.06 -6.50 -0.62
C TRP A 120 -6.90 -6.21 -1.57
N VAL A 121 -5.66 -6.47 -1.15
CA VAL A 121 -4.49 -6.33 -2.03
C VAL A 121 -4.63 -7.28 -3.23
N ASP A 122 -5.06 -8.53 -2.99
CA ASP A 122 -5.30 -9.49 -4.05
C ASP A 122 -6.40 -9.02 -5.01
N GLU A 123 -7.48 -8.47 -4.48
CA GLU A 123 -8.55 -7.90 -5.32
C GLU A 123 -8.01 -6.77 -6.20
N ALA A 124 -7.20 -5.90 -5.63
CA ALA A 124 -6.61 -4.78 -6.38
C ALA A 124 -5.68 -5.30 -7.48
N TYR A 125 -4.90 -6.32 -7.18
CA TYR A 125 -4.01 -6.96 -8.14
C TYR A 125 -4.82 -7.52 -9.33
N ARG A 126 -5.89 -8.26 -9.03
CA ARG A 126 -6.74 -8.84 -10.08
C ARG A 126 -7.44 -7.77 -10.89
N PHE A 127 -7.94 -6.74 -10.23
CA PHE A 127 -8.60 -5.63 -10.91
C PHE A 127 -7.65 -4.95 -11.90
N ALA A 128 -6.40 -4.73 -11.51
CA ALA A 128 -5.40 -4.10 -12.39
C ALA A 128 -5.06 -4.98 -13.59
N ARG A 129 -5.04 -6.30 -13.40
CA ARG A 129 -4.73 -7.25 -14.49
C ARG A 129 -5.86 -7.39 -15.49
N ASP A 130 -7.10 -7.33 -15.01
CA ASP A 130 -8.28 -7.57 -15.84
C ASP A 130 -8.67 -6.35 -16.69
N LYS A 131 -7.99 -5.26 -16.56
CA LYS A 131 -8.27 -4.02 -17.29
C LYS A 131 -7.61 -3.96 -18.67
#